data_06a3c091402335eb85cf092d9a59d7c8
#
_entry.id   06a3c091402335eb85cf092d9a59d7c8
#
_cell.length_a   1.000
_cell.length_b   1.000
_cell.length_c   1.000
_cell.angle_alpha   90.00
_cell.angle_beta   90.00
_cell.angle_gamma   90.00
#
_symmetry.space_group_name_H-M   'P 1'
#
loop_
_entity.id
_entity.type
_entity.pdbx_description
1 polymer ?
#
loop_
_entity_poly.entity_id
_entity_poly.type
_entity_poly.pdbx_seq_one_letter_code
_entity_poly.pdbx_strand_id
1 'polypeptide(L)'
;MSSFDKSTVISICNTVLICGLVLYVGSIIFFNDSECPSSYLFSSLKFPIRSSNVAQTKNPTNINHLLFGILGSEKAWHHRKSYIESWWRPNITRGHLLLDVPPKGNLLPWSINSPPYKISDDVPKLVKETKHVDSRVLRMVHGIMEVFREEHDGVRWVIMGDDDSIFFLDNMVDILAQYDHTKYYYIGGHSEFILSNYWYSFHEAFGGAGIILSYPLARAFAKNIMSCLKRYSHLKSADRTTMLCISDIGVNLSPLQGIHQIDLRGDISGFLSYHPKSLLTSLHHFDMVDPIFPSMDRAQSSFHLHNAANYDQSRMLQQTICHQRSKNWTFSVSWGYSAHIYEKIMPRSWIQNPIVTFKTWQPSPSPPYYMFDVRSPSWDPCEAPHVFFFKSVERNPRNEIVTTYTREWPRGIGACLSTGNYSAEYISEIHVYSPSTKRIEIDRCECCDIILEAGSNKADIKYRECKIDEIIA
;
A
#
# COMPACT_ATOMS: atom_id res chain seq x y z
N MET A 1 65.77 6.31 -27.70
CA MET A 1 64.88 6.24 -26.51
C MET A 1 65.66 6.85 -25.36
N SER A 2 65.39 8.12 -25.02
CA SER A 2 66.08 8.86 -23.96
C SER A 2 65.58 8.36 -22.59
N SER A 3 66.51 7.83 -21.79
CA SER A 3 66.21 7.48 -20.40
C SER A 3 66.00 8.79 -19.61
N PHE A 4 64.81 9.01 -19.13
CA PHE A 4 64.59 10.07 -18.16
C PHE A 4 65.36 9.74 -16.89
N ASP A 5 66.16 10.69 -16.44
CA ASP A 5 66.98 10.56 -15.21
C ASP A 5 66.01 10.41 -14.00
N LYS A 6 66.29 9.41 -13.14
CA LYS A 6 65.51 9.13 -11.94
C LYS A 6 65.33 10.38 -11.05
N SER A 7 66.29 11.27 -11.03
CA SER A 7 66.24 12.51 -10.24
C SER A 7 65.13 13.48 -10.76
N THR A 8 64.96 13.59 -12.06
CA THR A 8 63.95 14.41 -12.71
C THR A 8 62.55 13.90 -12.44
N VAL A 9 62.35 12.58 -12.48
CA VAL A 9 61.03 11.93 -12.19
C VAL A 9 60.64 12.15 -10.72
N ILE A 10 61.57 11.99 -9.79
CA ILE A 10 61.33 12.23 -8.35
C ILE A 10 61.03 13.69 -8.10
N SER A 11 61.70 14.63 -8.77
CA SER A 11 61.42 16.08 -8.64
C SER A 11 60.02 16.43 -9.14
N ILE A 12 59.57 15.88 -10.27
CA ILE A 12 58.23 16.09 -10.84
C ILE A 12 57.17 15.51 -9.90
N CYS A 13 57.35 14.29 -9.37
CA CYS A 13 56.42 13.69 -8.41
C CYS A 13 56.27 14.49 -7.13
N ASN A 14 57.41 14.99 -6.58
CA ASN A 14 57.35 15.82 -5.38
C ASN A 14 56.67 17.18 -5.63
N THR A 15 56.88 17.77 -6.80
CA THR A 15 56.20 19.04 -7.15
C THR A 15 54.71 18.83 -7.31
N VAL A 16 54.27 17.76 -7.94
CA VAL A 16 52.84 17.41 -8.08
C VAL A 16 52.16 17.14 -6.72
N LEU A 17 52.90 16.42 -5.82
CA LEU A 17 52.42 16.16 -4.46
C LEU A 17 52.28 17.45 -3.64
N ILE A 18 53.27 18.35 -3.71
CA ILE A 18 53.25 19.65 -3.01
C ILE A 18 52.13 20.52 -3.55
N CYS A 19 51.96 20.62 -4.87
CA CYS A 19 50.86 21.36 -5.48
C CYS A 19 49.48 20.79 -5.09
N GLY A 20 49.32 19.47 -5.08
CA GLY A 20 48.11 18.79 -4.63
C GLY A 20 47.79 19.08 -3.16
N LEU A 21 48.81 19.07 -2.30
CA LEU A 21 48.69 19.37 -0.88
C LEU A 21 48.29 20.85 -0.63
N VAL A 22 48.89 21.76 -1.37
CA VAL A 22 48.57 23.20 -1.29
C VAL A 22 47.16 23.47 -1.76
N LEU A 23 46.69 22.83 -2.83
CA LEU A 23 45.30 22.96 -3.30
C LEU A 23 44.34 22.33 -2.32
N TYR A 24 44.68 21.22 -1.69
CA TYR A 24 43.84 20.57 -0.67
C TYR A 24 43.73 21.41 0.61
N VAL A 25 44.86 21.93 1.11
CA VAL A 25 44.88 22.82 2.29
C VAL A 25 44.19 24.15 1.96
N GLY A 26 44.38 24.68 0.76
CA GLY A 26 43.68 25.85 0.26
C GLY A 26 42.15 25.62 0.25
N SER A 27 41.70 24.47 -0.24
CA SER A 27 40.28 24.11 -0.23
C SER A 27 39.72 24.03 1.19
N ILE A 28 40.46 23.45 2.14
CA ILE A 28 40.04 23.41 3.55
C ILE A 28 39.94 24.83 4.14
N ILE A 29 40.91 25.71 3.87
CA ILE A 29 40.89 27.06 4.39
C ILE A 29 39.78 27.90 3.75
N PHE A 30 39.57 27.80 2.46
CA PHE A 30 38.52 28.56 1.74
C PHE A 30 37.09 28.00 1.93
N PHE A 31 36.95 26.74 2.34
CA PHE A 31 35.62 26.13 2.58
C PHE A 31 35.30 25.95 4.09
N ASN A 32 36.27 26.19 5.00
CA ASN A 32 36.06 26.08 6.44
C ASN A 32 35.73 27.38 7.15
N ASP A 33 35.83 28.54 6.46
CA ASP A 33 35.48 29.86 7.00
C ASP A 33 34.14 30.40 6.45
N SER A 34 33.18 29.53 6.18
CA SER A 34 31.80 29.93 6.00
C SER A 34 30.97 29.51 7.22
N GLU A 35 30.98 30.32 8.26
CA GLU A 35 29.73 30.54 8.98
C GLU A 35 28.71 30.93 7.90
N CYS A 36 27.84 29.97 7.53
CA CYS A 36 26.68 30.27 6.71
C CYS A 36 25.89 31.38 7.40
N PRO A 37 25.77 32.58 6.81
CA PRO A 37 24.75 33.50 7.27
C PRO A 37 23.40 32.92 6.82
N SER A 38 22.80 32.11 7.69
CA SER A 38 21.58 31.33 7.46
C SER A 38 20.31 32.16 7.37
N SER A 39 20.35 33.42 6.94
CA SER A 39 19.12 34.21 6.90
C SER A 39 18.87 35.06 5.65
N TYR A 40 19.80 35.20 4.71
CA TYR A 40 19.57 36.16 3.61
C TYR A 40 19.65 35.61 2.18
N LEU A 41 20.07 34.37 1.96
CA LEU A 41 20.15 33.77 0.59
C LEU A 41 19.00 32.82 0.27
N PHE A 42 18.22 32.36 1.25
CA PHE A 42 17.05 31.50 1.00
C PHE A 42 15.76 32.27 0.70
N SER A 43 15.74 33.61 0.85
CA SER A 43 14.54 34.39 0.53
C SER A 43 14.34 34.67 -0.98
N SER A 44 15.33 34.39 -1.84
CA SER A 44 15.24 34.69 -3.27
C SER A 44 15.16 33.46 -4.16
N LEU A 45 15.41 32.26 -3.67
CA LEU A 45 15.07 31.00 -4.33
C LEU A 45 13.72 30.51 -3.80
N LYS A 46 12.66 31.22 -4.16
CA LYS A 46 11.34 30.61 -4.24
C LYS A 46 11.43 29.56 -5.35
N PHE A 47 11.91 28.34 -5.00
CA PHE A 47 11.38 27.18 -5.68
C PHE A 47 9.88 27.31 -5.52
N PRO A 48 9.10 27.36 -6.58
CA PRO A 48 7.69 27.17 -6.43
C PRO A 48 7.57 25.75 -5.84
N ILE A 49 7.43 25.64 -4.52
CA ILE A 49 6.63 24.55 -3.97
C ILE A 49 5.35 24.74 -4.76
N ARG A 50 5.19 23.88 -5.74
CA ARG A 50 3.92 23.69 -6.41
C ARG A 50 2.99 23.21 -5.31
N SER A 51 2.51 24.14 -4.47
CA SER A 51 1.18 24.01 -3.95
C SER A 51 0.39 23.89 -5.26
N SER A 52 0.04 22.70 -5.62
CA SER A 52 -1.01 22.51 -6.59
C SER A 52 -2.19 23.23 -5.97
N ASN A 53 -2.40 24.48 -6.38
CA ASN A 53 -3.73 25.00 -6.45
C ASN A 53 -4.43 24.06 -7.42
N VAL A 54 -4.82 22.89 -6.90
CA VAL A 54 -5.88 22.09 -7.48
C VAL A 54 -7.03 23.07 -7.48
N ALA A 55 -7.29 23.65 -8.63
CA ALA A 55 -8.48 24.44 -8.83
C ALA A 55 -9.58 23.50 -8.33
N GLN A 56 -10.18 23.86 -7.20
CA GLN A 56 -11.29 23.07 -6.65
C GLN A 56 -12.29 22.97 -7.78
N THR A 57 -12.31 21.83 -8.45
CA THR A 57 -13.26 21.58 -9.52
C THR A 57 -14.62 21.75 -8.88
N LYS A 58 -15.52 22.54 -9.50
CA LYS A 58 -16.86 22.81 -8.98
C LYS A 58 -17.65 21.53 -8.66
N ASN A 59 -17.13 20.39 -9.04
CA ASN A 59 -17.67 19.06 -8.79
C ASN A 59 -16.51 18.09 -8.46
N PRO A 60 -16.24 17.77 -7.17
CA PRO A 60 -15.18 16.85 -6.78
C PRO A 60 -15.44 15.43 -7.30
N THR A 61 -14.38 14.62 -7.42
CA THR A 61 -14.51 13.20 -7.76
C THR A 61 -15.34 12.49 -6.67
N ASN A 62 -16.26 11.63 -7.09
CA ASN A 62 -17.08 10.78 -6.23
C ASN A 62 -17.17 9.37 -6.83
N ILE A 63 -17.83 8.45 -6.14
CA ILE A 63 -17.91 7.04 -6.54
C ILE A 63 -18.51 6.84 -7.95
N ASN A 64 -19.46 7.66 -8.37
CA ASN A 64 -20.09 7.56 -9.69
C ASN A 64 -19.13 7.89 -10.85
N HIS A 65 -18.00 8.52 -10.56
CA HIS A 65 -16.97 8.84 -11.54
C HIS A 65 -15.95 7.70 -11.76
N LEU A 66 -16.05 6.62 -10.97
CA LEU A 66 -15.17 5.46 -11.02
C LEU A 66 -15.84 4.32 -11.78
N LEU A 67 -15.15 3.75 -12.76
CA LEU A 67 -15.58 2.59 -13.54
C LEU A 67 -14.63 1.43 -13.30
N PHE A 68 -15.13 0.33 -12.76
CA PHE A 68 -14.34 -0.84 -12.42
C PHE A 68 -14.42 -1.93 -13.49
N GLY A 69 -13.27 -2.50 -13.83
CA GLY A 69 -13.13 -3.71 -14.61
C GLY A 69 -12.43 -4.77 -13.79
N ILE A 70 -13.15 -5.82 -13.42
CA ILE A 70 -12.58 -6.94 -12.67
C ILE A 70 -12.31 -8.08 -13.65
N LEU A 71 -11.06 -8.50 -13.76
CA LEU A 71 -10.64 -9.60 -14.60
C LEU A 71 -10.76 -10.91 -13.83
N GLY A 72 -11.64 -11.78 -14.26
CA GLY A 72 -11.86 -13.06 -13.61
C GLY A 72 -12.02 -14.21 -14.62
N SER A 73 -12.15 -15.41 -14.10
CA SER A 73 -12.54 -16.58 -14.88
C SER A 73 -13.72 -17.29 -14.22
N GLU A 74 -14.56 -17.94 -14.99
CA GLU A 74 -15.69 -18.71 -14.47
C GLU A 74 -15.21 -19.72 -13.41
N LYS A 75 -14.10 -20.39 -13.69
CA LYS A 75 -13.51 -21.37 -12.78
C LYS A 75 -13.03 -20.76 -11.47
N ALA A 76 -12.35 -19.62 -11.50
CA ALA A 76 -11.84 -18.97 -10.30
C ALA A 76 -12.96 -18.35 -9.48
N TRP A 77 -14.00 -17.82 -10.12
CA TRP A 77 -15.11 -17.17 -9.47
C TRP A 77 -15.85 -18.03 -8.45
N HIS A 78 -15.85 -19.35 -8.61
CA HIS A 78 -16.44 -20.27 -7.63
C HIS A 78 -15.86 -20.10 -6.21
N HIS A 79 -14.60 -19.72 -6.08
CA HIS A 79 -13.91 -19.57 -4.79
C HIS A 79 -13.39 -18.15 -4.51
N ARG A 80 -13.30 -17.27 -5.53
CA ARG A 80 -12.80 -15.91 -5.37
C ARG A 80 -13.88 -14.84 -5.20
N LYS A 81 -15.13 -15.13 -5.54
CA LYS A 81 -16.24 -14.15 -5.48
C LYS A 81 -16.34 -13.41 -4.13
N SER A 82 -16.03 -14.09 -3.03
CA SER A 82 -16.08 -13.52 -1.69
C SER A 82 -15.13 -12.31 -1.50
N TYR A 83 -13.97 -12.30 -2.17
CA TYR A 83 -13.06 -11.15 -2.12
C TYR A 83 -13.71 -9.91 -2.72
N ILE A 84 -14.35 -10.05 -3.87
CA ILE A 84 -15.04 -8.94 -4.54
C ILE A 84 -16.33 -8.56 -3.80
N GLU A 85 -17.14 -9.53 -3.41
CA GLU A 85 -18.40 -9.28 -2.68
C GLU A 85 -18.18 -8.62 -1.31
N SER A 86 -16.97 -8.71 -0.72
CA SER A 86 -16.66 -8.06 0.54
C SER A 86 -16.64 -6.53 0.45
N TRP A 87 -16.29 -5.95 -0.69
CA TRP A 87 -16.17 -4.50 -0.90
C TRP A 87 -17.09 -3.92 -1.96
N TRP A 88 -17.60 -4.75 -2.89
CA TRP A 88 -18.50 -4.29 -3.93
C TRP A 88 -19.81 -3.79 -3.34
N ARG A 89 -20.23 -2.59 -3.74
CA ARG A 89 -21.49 -1.97 -3.28
C ARG A 89 -22.52 -2.06 -4.40
N PRO A 90 -23.49 -3.00 -4.34
CA PRO A 90 -24.53 -3.16 -5.36
C PRO A 90 -25.28 -1.84 -5.60
N ASN A 91 -25.59 -1.54 -6.85
CA ASN A 91 -26.25 -0.31 -7.31
C ASN A 91 -25.51 1.00 -7.03
N ILE A 92 -24.31 0.96 -6.46
CA ILE A 92 -23.46 2.13 -6.18
C ILE A 92 -22.17 2.05 -6.99
N THR A 93 -21.47 0.92 -6.92
CA THR A 93 -20.21 0.71 -7.67
C THR A 93 -20.53 0.43 -9.14
N ARG A 94 -19.92 1.18 -10.06
CA ARG A 94 -20.08 1.01 -11.50
C ARG A 94 -18.98 0.09 -12.03
N GLY A 95 -19.32 -0.84 -12.92
CA GLY A 95 -18.34 -1.69 -13.57
C GLY A 95 -18.84 -3.11 -13.82
N HIS A 96 -17.93 -3.95 -14.29
CA HIS A 96 -18.24 -5.31 -14.71
C HIS A 96 -17.13 -6.27 -14.32
N LEU A 97 -17.54 -7.52 -14.03
CA LEU A 97 -16.65 -8.66 -14.01
C LEU A 97 -16.54 -9.21 -15.43
N LEU A 98 -15.33 -9.30 -15.97
CA LEU A 98 -15.05 -9.90 -17.25
C LEU A 98 -14.72 -11.39 -17.07
N LEU A 99 -15.62 -12.25 -17.52
CA LEU A 99 -15.42 -13.71 -17.48
C LEU A 99 -14.94 -14.24 -18.84
N ASP A 100 -14.18 -15.31 -18.79
CA ASP A 100 -13.72 -16.04 -20.00
C ASP A 100 -14.83 -16.83 -20.69
N VAL A 101 -15.75 -17.38 -19.87
CA VAL A 101 -16.92 -18.16 -20.36
C VAL A 101 -18.15 -17.83 -19.50
N PRO A 102 -19.38 -18.11 -19.98
CA PRO A 102 -20.59 -17.90 -19.21
C PRO A 102 -20.60 -18.69 -17.89
N PRO A 103 -21.12 -18.09 -16.78
CA PRO A 103 -21.21 -18.77 -15.50
C PRO A 103 -22.13 -19.98 -15.55
N LYS A 104 -21.80 -21.04 -14.81
CA LYS A 104 -22.51 -22.32 -14.77
C LYS A 104 -22.72 -22.82 -13.35
N GLY A 105 -23.58 -23.83 -13.22
CA GLY A 105 -23.80 -24.55 -11.97
C GLY A 105 -24.23 -23.66 -10.81
N ASN A 106 -23.54 -23.75 -9.68
CA ASN A 106 -23.84 -23.03 -8.45
C ASN A 106 -23.53 -21.52 -8.49
N LEU A 107 -23.01 -21.00 -9.61
CA LEU A 107 -22.93 -19.58 -9.85
C LEU A 107 -24.26 -18.95 -10.29
N LEU A 108 -25.23 -19.78 -10.61
CA LEU A 108 -26.57 -19.33 -11.02
C LEU A 108 -27.64 -19.70 -9.97
N PRO A 109 -28.61 -18.80 -9.67
CA PRO A 109 -28.73 -17.45 -10.22
C PRO A 109 -27.57 -16.56 -9.79
N TRP A 110 -27.19 -15.59 -10.66
CA TRP A 110 -26.11 -14.67 -10.38
C TRP A 110 -26.36 -13.87 -9.10
N SER A 111 -25.37 -13.79 -8.21
CA SER A 111 -25.48 -13.12 -6.92
C SER A 111 -25.73 -11.61 -7.11
N ILE A 112 -26.70 -11.06 -6.40
CA ILE A 112 -26.96 -9.61 -6.38
C ILE A 112 -25.82 -8.82 -5.73
N ASN A 113 -25.00 -9.47 -4.90
CA ASN A 113 -23.83 -8.85 -4.26
C ASN A 113 -22.58 -8.86 -5.16
N SER A 114 -22.61 -9.61 -6.24
CA SER A 114 -21.53 -9.64 -7.23
C SER A 114 -21.68 -8.50 -8.24
N PRO A 115 -20.56 -8.04 -8.85
CA PRO A 115 -20.63 -7.17 -10.02
C PRO A 115 -21.47 -7.81 -11.14
N PRO A 116 -22.13 -7.03 -11.98
CA PRO A 116 -22.66 -7.57 -13.24
C PRO A 116 -21.51 -8.14 -14.07
N TYR A 117 -21.72 -9.26 -14.73
CA TYR A 117 -20.66 -9.89 -15.53
C TYR A 117 -20.85 -9.65 -17.02
N LYS A 118 -19.77 -9.70 -17.75
CA LYS A 118 -19.69 -9.79 -19.22
C LYS A 118 -18.72 -10.86 -19.62
N ILE A 119 -18.96 -11.43 -20.80
CA ILE A 119 -18.02 -12.38 -21.39
C ILE A 119 -17.03 -11.58 -22.23
N SER A 120 -15.73 -11.84 -22.04
CA SER A 120 -14.66 -11.23 -22.83
C SER A 120 -14.84 -11.48 -24.32
N ASP A 121 -14.32 -10.58 -25.12
CA ASP A 121 -14.33 -10.71 -26.58
C ASP A 121 -13.68 -12.01 -27.07
N ASP A 122 -13.95 -12.36 -28.34
CA ASP A 122 -13.41 -13.57 -28.97
C ASP A 122 -11.87 -13.58 -28.96
N VAL A 123 -11.30 -14.14 -27.90
CA VAL A 123 -9.85 -14.24 -27.69
C VAL A 123 -9.16 -15.01 -28.82
N PRO A 124 -9.63 -16.15 -29.33
CA PRO A 124 -9.09 -16.81 -30.52
C PRO A 124 -8.97 -15.90 -31.74
N LYS A 125 -9.98 -15.11 -32.01
CA LYS A 125 -9.96 -14.11 -33.10
C LYS A 125 -8.89 -13.04 -32.84
N LEU A 126 -8.83 -12.49 -31.65
CA LEU A 126 -7.81 -11.50 -31.24
C LEU A 126 -6.39 -12.03 -31.36
N VAL A 127 -6.15 -13.29 -30.95
CA VAL A 127 -4.85 -13.98 -31.12
C VAL A 127 -4.48 -14.09 -32.60
N LYS A 128 -5.45 -14.47 -33.47
CA LYS A 128 -5.21 -14.55 -34.92
C LYS A 128 -4.83 -13.20 -35.51
N GLU A 129 -5.46 -12.12 -35.05
CA GLU A 129 -5.23 -10.77 -35.54
C GLU A 129 -3.91 -10.15 -35.04
N THR A 130 -3.56 -10.39 -33.79
CA THR A 130 -2.39 -9.78 -33.12
C THR A 130 -1.14 -10.66 -33.19
N LYS A 131 -1.29 -11.96 -33.40
CA LYS A 131 -0.22 -12.98 -33.29
C LYS A 131 0.39 -13.05 -31.90
N HIS A 132 -0.39 -12.70 -30.87
CA HIS A 132 0.11 -12.70 -29.49
C HIS A 132 0.39 -14.14 -29.02
N VAL A 133 1.55 -14.34 -28.37
CA VAL A 133 2.01 -15.68 -27.93
C VAL A 133 1.28 -16.23 -26.71
N ASP A 134 0.64 -15.34 -25.93
CA ASP A 134 -0.10 -15.71 -24.71
C ASP A 134 -1.52 -15.12 -24.76
N SER A 135 -2.51 -15.99 -24.90
CA SER A 135 -3.92 -15.60 -25.01
C SER A 135 -4.47 -15.00 -23.69
N ARG A 136 -3.93 -15.42 -22.54
CA ARG A 136 -4.32 -14.88 -21.24
C ARG A 136 -3.85 -13.44 -21.10
N VAL A 137 -2.59 -13.18 -21.40
CA VAL A 137 -2.02 -11.82 -21.41
C VAL A 137 -2.81 -10.90 -22.34
N LEU A 138 -3.07 -11.37 -23.56
CA LEU A 138 -3.87 -10.64 -24.53
C LEU A 138 -5.24 -10.28 -23.98
N ARG A 139 -5.95 -11.25 -23.37
CA ARG A 139 -7.27 -11.04 -22.79
C ARG A 139 -7.24 -10.01 -21.67
N MET A 140 -6.25 -10.09 -20.76
CA MET A 140 -6.12 -9.16 -19.63
C MET A 140 -5.90 -7.71 -20.12
N VAL A 141 -4.98 -7.52 -21.06
CA VAL A 141 -4.68 -6.17 -21.58
C VAL A 141 -5.84 -5.63 -22.42
N HIS A 142 -6.47 -6.47 -23.24
CA HIS A 142 -7.62 -6.10 -24.05
C HIS A 142 -8.84 -5.76 -23.21
N GLY A 143 -8.99 -6.41 -22.04
CA GLY A 143 -10.07 -6.16 -21.09
C GLY A 143 -10.21 -4.69 -20.66
N ILE A 144 -9.11 -3.93 -20.62
CA ILE A 144 -9.13 -2.48 -20.36
C ILE A 144 -10.01 -1.75 -21.38
N MET A 145 -9.86 -2.11 -22.65
CA MET A 145 -10.69 -1.54 -23.73
C MET A 145 -12.12 -2.03 -23.67
N GLU A 146 -12.33 -3.29 -23.30
CA GLU A 146 -13.68 -3.85 -23.15
C GLU A 146 -14.47 -3.10 -22.08
N VAL A 147 -13.86 -2.82 -20.92
CA VAL A 147 -14.49 -2.03 -19.85
C VAL A 147 -14.73 -0.58 -20.33
N PHE A 148 -13.71 0.03 -20.95
CA PHE A 148 -13.81 1.42 -21.40
C PHE A 148 -14.95 1.65 -22.39
N ARG A 149 -15.23 0.73 -23.30
CA ARG A 149 -16.28 0.90 -24.31
C ARG A 149 -17.72 0.80 -23.79
N GLU A 150 -17.91 0.28 -22.56
CA GLU A 150 -19.25 -0.02 -22.02
C GLU A 150 -19.96 1.17 -21.41
N GLU A 151 -19.20 2.05 -20.75
CA GLU A 151 -19.74 3.22 -20.09
C GLU A 151 -18.82 4.44 -20.22
N HIS A 152 -19.41 5.60 -20.55
CA HIS A 152 -18.64 6.84 -20.71
C HIS A 152 -19.21 8.00 -19.90
N ASP A 153 -20.53 8.01 -19.63
CA ASP A 153 -21.18 9.15 -19.02
C ASP A 153 -20.67 9.41 -17.60
N GLY A 154 -20.10 10.58 -17.38
CA GLY A 154 -19.53 11.01 -16.11
C GLY A 154 -18.29 10.24 -15.64
N VAL A 155 -17.76 9.27 -16.40
CA VAL A 155 -16.58 8.52 -16.02
C VAL A 155 -15.35 9.43 -16.04
N ARG A 156 -14.55 9.42 -14.97
CA ARG A 156 -13.28 10.12 -14.83
C ARG A 156 -12.10 9.16 -14.73
N TRP A 157 -12.34 7.98 -14.15
CA TRP A 157 -11.32 6.99 -13.84
C TRP A 157 -11.78 5.60 -14.22
N VAL A 158 -10.93 4.85 -14.91
CA VAL A 158 -11.09 3.42 -15.19
C VAL A 158 -10.12 2.67 -14.29
N ILE A 159 -10.65 1.76 -13.48
CA ILE A 159 -9.90 0.97 -12.50
C ILE A 159 -9.98 -0.49 -12.92
N MET A 160 -8.83 -1.10 -13.12
CA MET A 160 -8.74 -2.54 -13.41
C MET A 160 -8.17 -3.27 -12.22
N GLY A 161 -8.67 -4.47 -11.96
CA GLY A 161 -8.14 -5.38 -10.94
C GLY A 161 -8.51 -6.82 -11.26
N ASP A 162 -8.00 -7.76 -10.48
CA ASP A 162 -8.28 -9.19 -10.62
C ASP A 162 -9.45 -9.61 -9.70
N ASP A 163 -9.94 -10.84 -9.85
CA ASP A 163 -11.06 -11.40 -9.08
C ASP A 163 -10.73 -11.73 -7.61
N ASP A 164 -9.50 -11.43 -7.17
CA ASP A 164 -9.04 -11.44 -5.78
C ASP A 164 -8.51 -10.08 -5.30
N SER A 165 -8.79 -9.00 -6.02
CA SER A 165 -8.49 -7.62 -5.58
C SER A 165 -9.52 -7.14 -4.56
N ILE A 166 -9.05 -6.54 -3.47
CA ILE A 166 -9.88 -5.94 -2.43
C ILE A 166 -9.67 -4.43 -2.46
N PHE A 167 -10.71 -3.65 -2.79
CA PHE A 167 -10.64 -2.19 -2.92
C PHE A 167 -11.30 -1.46 -1.75
N PHE A 168 -10.72 -0.33 -1.36
CA PHE A 168 -11.24 0.60 -0.35
C PHE A 168 -11.76 1.85 -1.05
N LEU A 169 -13.04 1.81 -1.42
CA LEU A 169 -13.68 2.74 -2.35
C LEU A 169 -13.65 4.19 -1.89
N ASP A 170 -13.89 4.44 -0.61
CA ASP A 170 -13.96 5.81 -0.08
C ASP A 170 -12.58 6.46 -0.07
N ASN A 171 -11.54 5.68 0.31
CA ASN A 171 -10.16 6.13 0.23
C ASN A 171 -9.73 6.38 -1.22
N MET A 172 -10.13 5.51 -2.15
CA MET A 172 -9.84 5.69 -3.57
C MET A 172 -10.46 6.97 -4.12
N VAL A 173 -11.71 7.27 -3.76
CA VAL A 173 -12.38 8.53 -4.11
C VAL A 173 -11.59 9.74 -3.59
N ASP A 174 -11.16 9.71 -2.33
CA ASP A 174 -10.41 10.81 -1.71
C ASP A 174 -9.05 11.06 -2.38
N ILE A 175 -8.35 9.99 -2.68
CA ILE A 175 -7.07 10.07 -3.39
C ILE A 175 -7.28 10.64 -4.81
N LEU A 176 -8.22 10.07 -5.55
CA LEU A 176 -8.46 10.47 -6.93
C LEU A 176 -9.08 11.87 -7.05
N ALA A 177 -9.71 12.39 -6.00
CA ALA A 177 -10.17 13.77 -5.95
C ALA A 177 -9.03 14.80 -5.94
N GLN A 178 -7.79 14.38 -5.61
CA GLN A 178 -6.60 15.23 -5.61
C GLN A 178 -5.94 15.36 -6.98
N TYR A 179 -6.34 14.53 -7.95
CA TYR A 179 -5.80 14.54 -9.31
C TYR A 179 -6.71 15.25 -10.29
N ASP A 180 -6.12 15.95 -11.26
CA ASP A 180 -6.84 16.52 -12.40
C ASP A 180 -7.17 15.42 -13.42
N HIS A 181 -8.37 14.84 -13.29
CA HIS A 181 -8.83 13.75 -14.15
C HIS A 181 -8.87 14.08 -15.66
N THR A 182 -8.69 15.34 -16.04
CA THR A 182 -8.64 15.76 -17.45
C THR A 182 -7.24 15.58 -18.06
N LYS A 183 -6.25 15.28 -17.24
CA LYS A 183 -4.86 14.97 -17.65
C LYS A 183 -4.66 13.47 -17.77
N TYR A 184 -3.54 13.07 -18.38
CA TYR A 184 -3.16 11.67 -18.51
C TYR A 184 -2.49 11.19 -17.23
N TYR A 185 -3.10 10.20 -16.56
CA TYR A 185 -2.56 9.54 -15.38
C TYR A 185 -2.66 8.03 -15.51
N TYR A 186 -1.53 7.38 -15.26
CA TYR A 186 -1.38 5.97 -15.03
C TYR A 186 -0.94 5.78 -13.58
N ILE A 187 -1.86 5.36 -12.70
CA ILE A 187 -1.64 5.23 -11.25
C ILE A 187 -1.70 3.75 -10.89
N GLY A 188 -0.80 3.31 -10.00
CA GLY A 188 -0.76 1.93 -9.52
C GLY A 188 0.33 1.71 -8.47
N GLY A 189 0.44 0.48 -7.98
CA GLY A 189 1.40 0.09 -6.94
C GLY A 189 2.56 -0.73 -7.50
N HIS A 190 3.67 -0.71 -6.78
CA HIS A 190 4.77 -1.65 -6.95
C HIS A 190 4.48 -2.96 -6.21
N SER A 191 5.21 -4.02 -6.55
CA SER A 191 5.27 -5.24 -5.76
C SER A 191 6.03 -4.99 -4.45
N GLU A 192 5.58 -5.57 -3.35
CA GLU A 192 6.30 -5.60 -2.07
C GLU A 192 7.59 -6.41 -2.16
N PHE A 193 7.68 -7.36 -3.10
CA PHE A 193 8.89 -8.13 -3.38
C PHE A 193 9.76 -7.39 -4.38
N ILE A 194 10.93 -6.92 -3.94
CA ILE A 194 11.80 -6.05 -4.74
C ILE A 194 12.22 -6.68 -6.07
N LEU A 195 12.45 -7.99 -6.11
CA LEU A 195 12.89 -8.65 -7.33
C LEU A 195 11.80 -8.73 -8.40
N SER A 196 10.50 -8.73 -8.05
CA SER A 196 9.44 -8.57 -9.04
C SER A 196 9.59 -7.25 -9.79
N ASN A 197 9.82 -6.14 -9.08
CA ASN A 197 10.05 -4.84 -9.72
C ASN A 197 11.32 -4.83 -10.54
N TYR A 198 12.38 -5.48 -10.09
CA TYR A 198 13.66 -5.57 -10.83
C TYR A 198 13.53 -6.41 -12.11
N TRP A 199 12.85 -7.55 -12.06
CA TRP A 199 12.71 -8.45 -13.21
C TRP A 199 11.75 -7.92 -14.27
N TYR A 200 10.69 -7.24 -13.85
CA TYR A 200 9.71 -6.67 -14.76
C TYR A 200 10.01 -5.21 -15.07
N SER A 201 9.71 -4.29 -14.17
CA SER A 201 10.10 -2.87 -14.27
C SER A 201 9.70 -2.10 -13.02
N PHE A 202 10.54 -1.14 -12.59
CA PHE A 202 10.14 -0.11 -11.62
C PHE A 202 9.20 0.96 -12.21
N HIS A 203 8.89 0.90 -13.49
CA HIS A 203 7.91 1.76 -14.17
C HIS A 203 6.57 1.07 -14.39
N GLU A 204 6.42 -0.16 -13.88
CA GLU A 204 5.24 -1.00 -14.03
C GLU A 204 4.35 -0.92 -12.79
N ALA A 205 3.04 -0.79 -12.97
CA ALA A 205 2.06 -1.08 -11.94
C ALA A 205 1.66 -2.54 -12.02
N PHE A 206 1.58 -3.21 -10.87
CA PHE A 206 1.10 -4.59 -10.77
C PHE A 206 -0.43 -4.60 -10.76
N GLY A 207 -1.00 -5.16 -11.82
CA GLY A 207 -2.41 -4.97 -12.19
C GLY A 207 -3.41 -5.60 -11.23
N GLY A 208 -3.04 -6.70 -10.57
CA GLY A 208 -3.91 -7.33 -9.59
C GLY A 208 -4.20 -6.43 -8.39
N ALA A 209 -3.22 -5.63 -7.95
CA ALA A 209 -3.44 -4.62 -6.92
C ALA A 209 -4.31 -3.44 -7.37
N GLY A 210 -4.47 -3.27 -8.67
CA GLY A 210 -5.24 -2.21 -9.29
C GLY A 210 -4.40 -1.27 -10.17
N ILE A 211 -4.84 -1.12 -11.41
CA ILE A 211 -4.36 -0.11 -12.36
C ILE A 211 -5.45 0.92 -12.52
N ILE A 212 -5.11 2.19 -12.32
CA ILE A 212 -6.05 3.30 -12.42
C ILE A 212 -5.62 4.20 -13.58
N LEU A 213 -6.49 4.35 -14.56
CA LEU A 213 -6.29 5.21 -15.72
C LEU A 213 -7.26 6.38 -15.68
N SER A 214 -6.77 7.60 -15.89
CA SER A 214 -7.66 8.71 -16.13
C SER A 214 -8.44 8.50 -17.44
N TYR A 215 -9.65 9.02 -17.53
CA TYR A 215 -10.50 8.84 -18.71
C TYR A 215 -9.80 9.18 -20.03
N PRO A 216 -9.08 10.32 -20.17
CA PRO A 216 -8.39 10.63 -21.44
C PRO A 216 -7.28 9.64 -21.77
N LEU A 217 -6.58 9.08 -20.76
CA LEU A 217 -5.59 8.03 -20.98
C LEU A 217 -6.26 6.72 -21.39
N ALA A 218 -7.31 6.29 -20.69
CA ALA A 218 -8.05 5.07 -21.04
C ALA A 218 -8.60 5.12 -22.46
N ARG A 219 -9.10 6.31 -22.91
CA ARG A 219 -9.54 6.55 -24.28
C ARG A 219 -8.39 6.42 -25.28
N ALA A 220 -7.23 7.02 -25.00
CA ALA A 220 -6.06 6.93 -25.87
C ALA A 220 -5.54 5.48 -25.94
N PHE A 221 -5.53 4.77 -24.82
CA PHE A 221 -5.17 3.37 -24.72
C PHE A 221 -6.09 2.48 -25.59
N ALA A 222 -7.41 2.60 -25.39
CA ALA A 222 -8.41 1.83 -26.14
C ALA A 222 -8.31 2.05 -27.66
N LYS A 223 -8.02 3.27 -28.08
CA LYS A 223 -7.82 3.61 -29.51
C LYS A 223 -6.60 2.92 -30.12
N ASN A 224 -5.55 2.68 -29.33
CA ASN A 224 -4.25 2.19 -29.82
C ASN A 224 -3.98 0.73 -29.48
N ILE A 225 -4.85 0.06 -28.72
CA ILE A 225 -4.60 -1.24 -28.10
C ILE A 225 -4.22 -2.32 -29.13
N MET A 226 -4.91 -2.42 -30.26
CA MET A 226 -4.66 -3.45 -31.25
C MET A 226 -3.28 -3.29 -31.93
N SER A 227 -2.83 -2.06 -32.14
CA SER A 227 -1.47 -1.79 -32.64
C SER A 227 -0.41 -2.14 -31.61
N CYS A 228 -0.67 -1.85 -30.34
CA CYS A 228 0.22 -2.16 -29.25
C CYS A 228 0.34 -3.68 -29.02
N LEU A 229 -0.76 -4.41 -28.96
CA LEU A 229 -0.77 -5.87 -28.83
C LEU A 229 -0.04 -6.58 -29.96
N LYS A 230 -0.09 -6.05 -31.21
CA LYS A 230 0.72 -6.57 -32.32
C LYS A 230 2.21 -6.30 -32.10
N ARG A 231 2.59 -5.10 -31.64
CA ARG A 231 3.98 -4.70 -31.41
C ARG A 231 4.62 -5.53 -30.30
N TYR A 232 3.91 -5.76 -29.23
CA TYR A 232 4.37 -6.49 -28.04
C TYR A 232 3.83 -7.92 -27.96
N SER A 233 3.49 -8.52 -29.08
CA SER A 233 2.87 -9.86 -29.16
C SER A 233 3.71 -10.98 -28.56
N HIS A 234 5.01 -10.78 -28.37
CA HIS A 234 5.97 -11.75 -27.81
C HIS A 234 6.02 -11.75 -26.27
N LEU A 235 5.39 -10.79 -25.60
CA LEU A 235 5.44 -10.68 -24.13
C LEU A 235 4.49 -11.69 -23.44
N LYS A 236 4.89 -12.07 -22.22
CA LYS A 236 4.16 -13.03 -21.36
C LYS A 236 3.73 -12.43 -20.02
N SER A 237 3.75 -11.10 -19.88
CA SER A 237 3.24 -10.36 -18.71
C SER A 237 2.21 -9.34 -19.19
N ALA A 238 1.01 -9.36 -18.59
CA ALA A 238 -0.05 -8.40 -18.87
C ALA A 238 0.32 -7.01 -18.38
N ASP A 239 0.88 -6.90 -17.18
CA ASP A 239 1.27 -5.65 -16.56
C ASP A 239 2.37 -4.95 -17.36
N ARG A 240 3.42 -5.72 -17.77
CA ARG A 240 4.48 -5.20 -18.63
C ARG A 240 3.95 -4.77 -19.99
N THR A 241 3.04 -5.53 -20.60
CA THR A 241 2.44 -5.16 -21.89
C THR A 241 1.62 -3.89 -21.72
N THR A 242 0.82 -3.76 -20.67
CA THR A 242 0.03 -2.57 -20.36
C THR A 242 0.94 -1.36 -20.15
N MET A 243 2.00 -1.49 -19.34
CA MET A 243 2.98 -0.43 -19.11
C MET A 243 3.62 0.05 -20.40
N LEU A 244 4.06 -0.85 -21.29
CA LEU A 244 4.68 -0.48 -22.56
C LEU A 244 3.68 0.21 -23.50
N CYS A 245 2.42 -0.26 -23.54
CA CYS A 245 1.36 0.40 -24.32
C CYS A 245 1.11 1.83 -23.82
N ILE A 246 1.15 2.05 -22.52
CA ILE A 246 0.98 3.38 -21.92
C ILE A 246 2.21 4.25 -22.14
N SER A 247 3.41 3.66 -22.06
CA SER A 247 4.67 4.37 -22.37
C SER A 247 4.73 4.84 -23.81
N ASP A 248 4.20 4.06 -24.75
CA ASP A 248 4.07 4.47 -26.17
C ASP A 248 3.13 5.67 -26.36
N ILE A 249 2.21 5.91 -25.43
CA ILE A 249 1.35 7.10 -25.40
C ILE A 249 2.11 8.30 -24.78
N GLY A 250 3.28 8.07 -24.17
CA GLY A 250 4.10 9.10 -23.52
C GLY A 250 3.76 9.33 -22.05
N VAL A 251 3.20 8.33 -21.36
CA VAL A 251 2.79 8.44 -19.96
C VAL A 251 3.61 7.48 -19.09
N ASN A 252 4.08 7.96 -17.95
CA ASN A 252 4.80 7.18 -16.97
C ASN A 252 3.91 6.84 -15.78
N LEU A 253 4.32 5.83 -14.99
CA LEU A 253 3.66 5.46 -13.74
C LEU A 253 3.71 6.60 -12.73
N SER A 254 2.56 6.88 -12.12
CA SER A 254 2.40 7.66 -10.88
C SER A 254 2.20 6.66 -9.73
N PRO A 255 3.26 6.29 -9.00
CA PRO A 255 3.14 5.26 -7.97
C PRO A 255 2.29 5.73 -6.79
N LEU A 256 1.44 4.84 -6.27
CA LEU A 256 0.57 5.08 -5.14
C LEU A 256 0.85 4.06 -4.03
N GLN A 257 1.32 4.54 -2.87
CA GLN A 257 1.77 3.71 -1.75
C GLN A 257 0.64 2.91 -1.06
N GLY A 258 -0.60 3.31 -1.22
CA GLY A 258 -1.76 2.61 -0.64
C GLY A 258 -2.28 1.44 -1.48
N ILE A 259 -1.69 1.17 -2.63
CA ILE A 259 -1.98 0.04 -3.51
C ILE A 259 -0.97 -1.08 -3.22
N HIS A 260 -1.44 -2.24 -2.78
CA HIS A 260 -0.60 -3.36 -2.35
C HIS A 260 -0.82 -4.60 -3.19
N GLN A 261 0.19 -5.00 -3.96
CA GLN A 261 0.20 -6.25 -4.71
C GLN A 261 0.26 -7.46 -3.78
N ILE A 262 0.88 -7.31 -2.60
CA ILE A 262 1.15 -8.36 -1.62
C ILE A 262 1.81 -9.56 -2.29
N ASP A 263 2.96 -9.32 -2.89
CA ASP A 263 3.85 -10.39 -3.33
C ASP A 263 4.65 -10.92 -2.13
N LEU A 264 3.92 -11.47 -1.18
CA LEU A 264 4.38 -12.11 0.06
C LEU A 264 3.70 -13.46 0.21
N ARG A 265 4.20 -14.31 1.11
CA ARG A 265 3.62 -15.64 1.40
C ARG A 265 3.57 -15.92 2.89
N GLY A 266 2.68 -16.85 3.26
CA GLY A 266 2.49 -17.26 4.64
C GLY A 266 1.78 -16.21 5.47
N ASP A 267 2.17 -16.06 6.74
CA ASP A 267 1.56 -15.12 7.66
C ASP A 267 1.98 -13.67 7.38
N ILE A 268 1.07 -12.86 6.87
CA ILE A 268 1.31 -11.43 6.59
C ILE A 268 0.89 -10.51 7.73
N SER A 269 0.65 -11.04 8.93
CA SER A 269 0.21 -10.22 10.08
C SER A 269 1.21 -9.11 10.41
N GLY A 270 2.50 -9.40 10.30
CA GLY A 270 3.54 -8.39 10.47
C GLY A 270 3.45 -7.25 9.46
N PHE A 271 3.14 -7.52 8.19
CA PHE A 271 2.93 -6.50 7.17
C PHE A 271 1.69 -5.65 7.45
N LEU A 272 0.55 -6.28 7.72
CA LEU A 272 -0.72 -5.57 7.95
C LEU A 272 -0.74 -4.78 9.26
N SER A 273 0.05 -5.19 10.27
CA SER A 273 0.12 -4.50 11.56
C SER A 273 0.96 -3.21 11.54
N TYR A 274 1.73 -2.97 10.49
CA TYR A 274 2.68 -1.86 10.38
C TYR A 274 2.59 -1.15 9.02
N HIS A 275 1.37 -0.98 8.54
CA HIS A 275 1.11 -0.34 7.26
C HIS A 275 1.71 1.08 7.22
N PRO A 276 2.36 1.48 6.13
CA PRO A 276 2.89 2.83 5.97
C PRO A 276 1.78 3.87 6.01
N LYS A 277 2.13 5.11 6.34
CA LYS A 277 1.22 6.24 6.41
C LYS A 277 0.74 6.66 5.02
N SER A 278 -0.22 5.96 4.52
CA SER A 278 -0.93 6.27 3.27
C SER A 278 -2.34 5.73 3.39
N LEU A 279 -3.29 6.33 2.71
CA LEU A 279 -4.64 5.77 2.66
C LEU A 279 -4.60 4.41 1.98
N LEU A 280 -5.07 3.39 2.68
CA LEU A 280 -5.18 2.05 2.11
C LEU A 280 -6.17 2.07 0.95
N THR A 281 -5.70 1.73 -0.25
CA THR A 281 -6.49 1.81 -1.49
C THR A 281 -6.90 0.44 -1.97
N SER A 282 -5.98 -0.53 -1.90
CA SER A 282 -6.27 -1.92 -2.28
C SER A 282 -5.31 -2.92 -1.67
N LEU A 283 -5.77 -4.17 -1.61
CA LEU A 283 -4.99 -5.37 -1.25
C LEU A 283 -5.25 -6.44 -2.31
N HIS A 284 -4.24 -7.26 -2.61
CA HIS A 284 -4.33 -8.34 -3.57
C HIS A 284 -3.66 -9.61 -3.03
N HIS A 285 -3.76 -10.75 -3.73
CA HIS A 285 -3.12 -12.02 -3.39
C HIS A 285 -3.53 -12.64 -2.04
N PHE A 286 -4.73 -12.34 -1.55
CA PHE A 286 -5.23 -12.97 -0.32
C PHE A 286 -5.38 -14.49 -0.44
N ASP A 287 -5.51 -15.03 -1.63
CA ASP A 287 -5.52 -16.47 -1.88
C ASP A 287 -4.12 -17.11 -1.80
N MET A 288 -3.05 -16.31 -1.77
CA MET A 288 -1.66 -16.75 -1.73
C MET A 288 -1.01 -16.66 -0.35
N VAL A 289 -1.70 -16.05 0.62
CA VAL A 289 -1.26 -15.89 2.01
C VAL A 289 -2.13 -16.70 2.97
N ASP A 290 -1.69 -16.85 4.21
CA ASP A 290 -2.51 -17.45 5.26
C ASP A 290 -3.72 -16.55 5.58
N PRO A 291 -4.85 -17.10 6.08
CA PRO A 291 -5.97 -16.28 6.56
C PRO A 291 -5.48 -15.20 7.55
N ILE A 292 -5.88 -13.96 7.34
CA ILE A 292 -5.31 -12.82 8.10
C ILE A 292 -5.88 -12.65 9.50
N PHE A 293 -6.99 -13.32 9.81
CA PHE A 293 -7.54 -13.35 11.18
C PHE A 293 -7.54 -14.78 11.72
N PRO A 294 -7.24 -14.95 13.03
CA PRO A 294 -7.32 -16.25 13.69
C PRO A 294 -8.70 -16.89 13.56
N SER A 295 -8.71 -18.22 13.44
CA SER A 295 -9.94 -19.04 13.43
C SER A 295 -10.93 -18.71 12.30
N MET A 296 -10.49 -17.97 11.25
CA MET A 296 -11.27 -17.62 10.07
C MET A 296 -10.62 -18.19 8.83
N ASP A 297 -11.42 -18.52 7.82
CA ASP A 297 -10.90 -18.74 6.47
C ASP A 297 -10.63 -17.40 5.73
N ARG A 298 -10.10 -17.47 4.49
CA ARG A 298 -9.77 -16.29 3.70
C ARG A 298 -10.99 -15.45 3.35
N ALA A 299 -12.13 -16.10 3.03
CA ALA A 299 -13.36 -15.40 2.71
C ALA A 299 -13.92 -14.68 3.94
N GLN A 300 -14.00 -15.38 5.07
CA GLN A 300 -14.41 -14.80 6.36
C GLN A 300 -13.50 -13.64 6.74
N SER A 301 -12.19 -13.78 6.57
CA SER A 301 -11.20 -12.75 6.86
C SER A 301 -11.42 -11.47 6.03
N SER A 302 -11.73 -11.60 4.73
CA SER A 302 -11.99 -10.42 3.88
C SER A 302 -13.25 -9.68 4.28
N PHE A 303 -14.34 -10.37 4.60
CA PHE A 303 -15.56 -9.75 5.12
C PHE A 303 -15.33 -9.13 6.50
N HIS A 304 -14.58 -9.80 7.37
CA HIS A 304 -14.27 -9.28 8.71
C HIS A 304 -13.45 -8.00 8.67
N LEU A 305 -12.46 -7.92 7.78
CA LEU A 305 -11.70 -6.69 7.52
C LEU A 305 -12.61 -5.55 7.06
N HIS A 306 -13.57 -5.86 6.16
CA HIS A 306 -14.52 -4.86 5.65
C HIS A 306 -15.56 -4.44 6.68
N ASN A 307 -15.84 -5.20 7.73
CA ASN A 307 -16.67 -4.73 8.84
C ASN A 307 -16.08 -3.47 9.47
N ALA A 308 -14.76 -3.40 9.68
CA ALA A 308 -14.12 -2.18 10.14
C ALA A 308 -14.16 -1.07 9.07
N ALA A 309 -13.84 -1.40 7.82
CA ALA A 309 -13.81 -0.46 6.69
C ALA A 309 -15.18 0.21 6.43
N ASN A 310 -16.28 -0.46 6.73
CA ASN A 310 -17.62 0.12 6.61
C ASN A 310 -17.90 1.24 7.60
N TYR A 311 -17.13 1.33 8.70
CA TYR A 311 -17.23 2.42 9.67
C TYR A 311 -16.28 3.57 9.32
N ASP A 312 -15.01 3.25 8.97
CA ASP A 312 -14.03 4.28 8.64
C ASP A 312 -12.88 3.71 7.79
N GLN A 313 -12.92 3.93 6.49
CA GLN A 313 -11.82 3.55 5.61
C GLN A 313 -10.57 4.40 5.81
N SER A 314 -10.71 5.67 6.25
CA SER A 314 -9.57 6.58 6.39
C SER A 314 -8.55 6.14 7.44
N ARG A 315 -8.99 5.30 8.39
CA ARG A 315 -8.13 4.73 9.45
C ARG A 315 -7.69 3.30 9.18
N MET A 316 -8.23 2.63 8.15
CA MET A 316 -7.90 1.23 7.87
C MET A 316 -6.38 0.99 7.79
N LEU A 317 -5.90 0.04 8.60
CA LEU A 317 -4.51 -0.35 8.76
C LEU A 317 -3.54 0.78 9.19
N GLN A 318 -4.05 1.98 9.49
CA GLN A 318 -3.19 3.08 9.93
C GLN A 318 -2.62 2.79 11.31
N GLN A 319 -1.29 2.82 11.42
CA GLN A 319 -0.60 2.57 12.68
C GLN A 319 -0.63 3.80 13.59
N THR A 320 -1.15 3.62 14.82
CA THR A 320 -1.10 4.60 15.89
C THR A 320 -0.33 4.03 17.07
N ILE A 321 0.61 4.80 17.62
CA ILE A 321 1.51 4.38 18.68
C ILE A 321 1.31 5.25 19.91
N CYS A 322 1.08 4.63 21.06
CA CYS A 322 0.88 5.28 22.37
C CYS A 322 1.82 4.71 23.40
N HIS A 323 2.22 5.53 24.38
CA HIS A 323 3.08 5.10 25.48
C HIS A 323 2.37 5.26 26.84
N GLN A 324 2.30 4.18 27.60
CA GLN A 324 1.91 4.19 29.01
C GLN A 324 3.17 4.24 29.87
N ARG A 325 3.67 5.45 30.12
CA ARG A 325 4.98 5.66 30.77
C ARG A 325 5.04 5.10 32.18
N SER A 326 3.92 5.13 32.96
CA SER A 326 3.89 4.60 34.33
C SER A 326 4.07 3.10 34.41
N LYS A 327 3.76 2.37 33.34
CA LYS A 327 3.94 0.91 33.22
C LYS A 327 5.14 0.56 32.35
N ASN A 328 5.79 1.52 31.72
CA ASN A 328 6.84 1.31 30.74
C ASN A 328 6.36 0.49 29.52
N TRP A 329 5.10 0.72 29.09
CA TRP A 329 4.51 -0.02 27.97
C TRP A 329 4.34 0.86 26.74
N THR A 330 4.42 0.21 25.57
CA THR A 330 4.07 0.80 24.27
C THR A 330 2.93 0.02 23.67
N PHE A 331 1.92 0.74 23.21
CA PHE A 331 0.82 0.21 22.40
C PHE A 331 1.02 0.60 20.94
N SER A 332 0.83 -0.34 20.04
CA SER A 332 0.83 -0.11 18.59
C SER A 332 -0.46 -0.69 18.02
N VAL A 333 -1.31 0.15 17.48
CA VAL A 333 -2.61 -0.25 16.92
C VAL A 333 -2.57 -0.06 15.41
N SER A 334 -2.84 -1.12 14.66
CA SER A 334 -3.22 -1.08 13.25
C SER A 334 -4.75 -1.11 13.21
N TRP A 335 -5.36 0.04 12.97
CA TRP A 335 -6.81 0.21 13.13
C TRP A 335 -7.60 -0.72 12.22
N GLY A 336 -8.58 -1.42 12.79
CA GLY A 336 -9.41 -2.41 12.08
C GLY A 336 -8.72 -3.75 11.80
N TYR A 337 -7.48 -3.96 12.30
CA TYR A 337 -6.76 -5.21 12.10
C TYR A 337 -6.16 -5.80 13.39
N SER A 338 -5.18 -5.12 14.00
CA SER A 338 -4.49 -5.65 15.18
C SER A 338 -4.06 -4.57 16.18
N ALA A 339 -3.82 -4.98 17.41
CA ALA A 339 -3.19 -4.15 18.43
C ALA A 339 -2.09 -4.94 19.14
N HIS A 340 -0.99 -4.27 19.46
CA HIS A 340 0.17 -4.86 20.10
C HIS A 340 0.52 -4.11 21.39
N ILE A 341 0.91 -4.84 22.44
CA ILE A 341 1.48 -4.27 23.67
C ILE A 341 2.91 -4.77 23.82
N TYR A 342 3.86 -3.83 23.91
CA TYR A 342 5.25 -4.10 24.26
C TYR A 342 5.48 -3.71 25.72
N GLU A 343 6.16 -4.55 26.50
CA GLU A 343 6.49 -4.28 27.91
C GLU A 343 7.75 -3.41 28.04
N LYS A 344 7.92 -2.43 27.14
CA LYS A 344 9.03 -1.48 27.04
C LYS A 344 8.57 -0.23 26.28
N ILE A 345 9.13 0.93 26.60
CA ILE A 345 8.98 2.10 25.74
C ILE A 345 9.84 1.88 24.49
N MET A 346 9.17 1.67 23.36
CA MET A 346 9.78 1.42 22.07
C MET A 346 9.71 2.66 21.21
N PRO A 347 10.82 3.11 20.62
CA PRO A 347 10.79 4.25 19.69
C PRO A 347 9.86 3.97 18.50
N ARG A 348 9.08 4.98 18.10
CA ARG A 348 8.22 4.86 16.92
C ARG A 348 9.00 4.47 15.66
N SER A 349 10.19 5.04 15.46
CA SER A 349 11.08 4.73 14.34
C SER A 349 11.45 3.24 14.25
N TRP A 350 11.45 2.54 15.37
CA TRP A 350 11.70 1.09 15.41
C TRP A 350 10.45 0.28 15.10
N ILE A 351 9.33 0.57 15.79
CA ILE A 351 8.11 -0.25 15.67
C ILE A 351 7.25 0.08 14.44
N GLN A 352 7.59 1.11 13.67
CA GLN A 352 6.95 1.36 12.37
C GLN A 352 7.41 0.37 11.29
N ASN A 353 8.50 -0.36 11.51
CA ASN A 353 8.98 -1.37 10.58
C ASN A 353 8.24 -2.70 10.81
N PRO A 354 7.70 -3.33 9.77
CA PRO A 354 7.05 -4.63 9.87
C PRO A 354 7.93 -5.70 10.51
N ILE A 355 7.34 -6.50 11.43
CA ILE A 355 7.96 -7.74 11.89
C ILE A 355 7.88 -8.76 10.76
N VAL A 356 8.98 -9.43 10.44
CA VAL A 356 8.99 -10.48 9.43
C VAL A 356 8.30 -11.73 9.97
N THR A 357 7.00 -11.87 9.71
CA THR A 357 6.21 -13.10 9.90
C THR A 357 5.99 -13.83 8.58
N PHE A 358 6.20 -13.11 7.48
CA PHE A 358 5.94 -13.52 6.10
C PHE A 358 7.21 -14.01 5.39
N LYS A 359 7.00 -14.68 4.25
CA LYS A 359 8.06 -15.16 3.36
C LYS A 359 8.07 -14.32 2.07
N THR A 360 9.19 -14.37 1.35
CA THR A 360 9.32 -13.78 0.03
C THR A 360 8.38 -14.44 -0.99
N TRP A 361 7.95 -13.69 -1.99
CA TRP A 361 7.09 -14.18 -3.07
C TRP A 361 7.68 -15.39 -3.79
N GLN A 362 8.97 -15.31 -4.07
CA GLN A 362 9.76 -16.41 -4.62
C GLN A 362 11.04 -16.58 -3.78
N PRO A 363 11.61 -17.79 -3.75
CA PRO A 363 12.89 -18.01 -3.09
C PRO A 363 13.95 -17.05 -3.64
N SER A 364 14.67 -16.40 -2.75
CA SER A 364 15.80 -15.52 -3.09
C SER A 364 17.00 -15.84 -2.21
N PRO A 365 18.21 -15.96 -2.78
CA PRO A 365 19.41 -16.38 -2.04
C PRO A 365 19.93 -15.29 -1.09
N SER A 366 19.64 -14.03 -1.34
CA SER A 366 20.19 -12.90 -0.57
C SER A 366 19.29 -11.66 -0.62
N PRO A 367 19.32 -10.81 0.44
CA PRO A 367 18.64 -9.51 0.44
C PRO A 367 19.24 -8.56 -0.62
N PRO A 368 18.53 -7.46 -0.96
CA PRO A 368 17.27 -7.04 -0.35
C PRO A 368 16.06 -7.85 -0.86
N TYR A 369 15.08 -8.11 0.03
CA TYR A 369 13.89 -8.89 -0.33
C TYR A 369 12.66 -8.02 -0.57
N TYR A 370 12.51 -6.92 0.18
CA TYR A 370 11.29 -6.14 0.25
C TYR A 370 11.52 -4.69 -0.16
N MET A 371 10.48 -4.03 -0.62
CA MET A 371 10.48 -2.60 -0.97
C MET A 371 10.33 -1.69 0.27
N PHE A 372 10.46 -2.25 1.47
CA PHE A 372 10.32 -1.55 2.75
C PHE A 372 11.27 -2.16 3.79
N ASP A 373 11.60 -1.36 4.80
CA ASP A 373 12.40 -1.83 5.94
C ASP A 373 11.59 -2.80 6.80
N VAL A 374 12.29 -3.79 7.34
CA VAL A 374 11.70 -4.82 8.20
C VAL A 374 12.54 -5.02 9.47
N ARG A 375 11.94 -5.64 10.47
CA ARG A 375 12.64 -6.08 11.69
C ARG A 375 12.37 -7.56 11.97
N SER A 376 13.36 -8.23 12.55
CA SER A 376 13.21 -9.61 12.97
C SER A 376 12.26 -9.74 14.17
N PRO A 377 11.52 -10.85 14.31
CA PRO A 377 10.86 -11.18 15.57
C PRO A 377 11.86 -11.21 16.71
N SER A 378 11.48 -10.69 17.88
CA SER A 378 12.29 -10.73 19.10
C SER A 378 11.77 -11.80 20.06
N TRP A 379 12.69 -12.52 20.71
CA TRP A 379 12.40 -13.43 21.81
C TRP A 379 12.65 -12.78 23.18
N ASP A 380 13.09 -11.52 23.20
CA ASP A 380 13.19 -10.73 24.42
C ASP A 380 11.76 -10.44 24.93
N PRO A 381 11.42 -10.84 26.18
CA PRO A 381 10.10 -10.59 26.75
C PRO A 381 9.67 -9.13 26.76
N CYS A 382 10.61 -8.20 26.75
CA CYS A 382 10.33 -6.76 26.73
C CYS A 382 10.01 -6.24 25.32
N GLU A 383 10.51 -6.91 24.28
CA GLU A 383 10.40 -6.48 22.88
C GLU A 383 9.42 -7.32 22.05
N ALA A 384 9.14 -8.56 22.50
CA ALA A 384 8.12 -9.40 21.86
C ALA A 384 6.73 -8.90 22.25
N PRO A 385 5.85 -8.58 21.27
CA PRO A 385 4.55 -8.03 21.58
C PRO A 385 3.55 -9.06 22.09
N HIS A 386 2.63 -8.62 22.94
CA HIS A 386 1.33 -9.26 23.11
C HIS A 386 0.46 -8.87 21.93
N VAL A 387 -0.09 -9.84 21.21
CA VAL A 387 -0.84 -9.61 19.98
C VAL A 387 -2.33 -9.78 20.20
N PHE A 388 -3.10 -8.82 19.72
CA PHE A 388 -4.56 -8.79 19.77
C PHE A 388 -5.08 -8.57 18.35
N PHE A 389 -6.13 -9.28 17.96
CA PHE A 389 -6.76 -9.11 16.66
C PHE A 389 -8.11 -8.40 16.77
N PHE A 390 -8.47 -7.66 15.75
CA PHE A 390 -9.76 -7.00 15.64
C PHE A 390 -10.90 -8.02 15.77
N LYS A 391 -11.86 -7.72 16.64
CA LYS A 391 -13.04 -8.54 16.92
C LYS A 391 -14.33 -7.90 16.44
N SER A 392 -14.53 -6.64 16.76
CA SER A 392 -15.77 -5.95 16.45
C SER A 392 -15.58 -4.43 16.39
N VAL A 393 -16.53 -3.77 15.76
CA VAL A 393 -16.64 -2.32 15.69
C VAL A 393 -18.09 -1.91 15.94
N GLU A 394 -18.27 -0.82 16.68
CA GLU A 394 -19.58 -0.24 16.96
C GLU A 394 -19.47 1.28 17.10
N ARG A 395 -20.61 1.94 17.06
CA ARG A 395 -20.71 3.38 17.37
C ARG A 395 -21.34 3.54 18.75
N ASN A 396 -20.63 4.20 19.65
CA ASN A 396 -21.13 4.43 21.00
C ASN A 396 -22.12 5.63 21.05
N PRO A 397 -22.84 5.83 22.18
CA PRO A 397 -23.77 6.95 22.35
C PRO A 397 -23.14 8.35 22.23
N ARG A 398 -21.81 8.46 22.40
CA ARG A 398 -21.04 9.71 22.23
C ARG A 398 -20.66 9.95 20.77
N ASN A 399 -21.15 9.14 19.85
CA ASN A 399 -20.81 9.18 18.43
C ASN A 399 -19.32 8.92 18.14
N GLU A 400 -18.62 8.17 19.01
CA GLU A 400 -17.28 7.67 18.74
C GLU A 400 -17.37 6.28 18.10
N ILE A 401 -16.41 5.94 17.25
CA ILE A 401 -16.24 4.58 16.72
C ILE A 401 -15.35 3.81 17.70
N VAL A 402 -15.86 2.71 18.23
CA VAL A 402 -15.16 1.85 19.16
C VAL A 402 -14.80 0.55 18.45
N THR A 403 -13.50 0.29 18.29
CA THR A 403 -13.01 -0.99 17.80
C THR A 403 -12.46 -1.81 18.96
N THR A 404 -12.90 -3.07 19.03
CA THR A 404 -12.48 -4.02 20.07
C THR A 404 -11.47 -5.01 19.49
N TYR A 405 -10.39 -5.23 20.22
CA TYR A 405 -9.37 -6.20 19.89
C TYR A 405 -9.23 -7.20 21.02
N THR A 406 -9.14 -8.48 20.72
CA THR A 406 -9.02 -9.57 21.71
C THR A 406 -7.75 -10.37 21.50
N ARG A 407 -7.16 -10.81 22.61
CA ARG A 407 -6.04 -11.73 22.57
C ARG A 407 -6.56 -13.12 22.21
N GLU A 408 -5.99 -13.72 21.18
CA GLU A 408 -6.39 -15.05 20.72
C GLU A 408 -5.65 -16.15 21.49
N TRP A 409 -4.35 -15.93 21.76
CA TRP A 409 -3.51 -16.87 22.53
C TRP A 409 -2.47 -16.14 23.38
N PRO A 410 -1.99 -16.77 24.46
CA PRO A 410 -0.92 -16.21 25.27
C PRO A 410 0.39 -16.14 24.47
N ARG A 411 1.23 -15.17 24.78
CA ARG A 411 2.51 -14.93 24.10
C ARG A 411 3.49 -16.13 24.18
N GLY A 412 3.35 -16.98 25.23
CA GLY A 412 4.21 -18.14 25.45
C GLY A 412 5.64 -17.80 25.89
N ILE A 413 5.91 -16.54 26.24
CA ILE A 413 7.19 -16.02 26.74
C ILE A 413 6.95 -15.41 28.13
N GLY A 414 7.91 -15.50 29.04
CA GLY A 414 7.81 -14.93 30.38
C GLY A 414 7.61 -13.41 30.39
N ALA A 415 7.34 -12.85 31.56
CA ALA A 415 7.22 -11.40 31.72
C ALA A 415 8.56 -10.67 31.53
N CYS A 416 8.51 -9.41 31.09
CA CYS A 416 9.68 -8.56 31.06
C CYS A 416 10.12 -8.19 32.47
N LEU A 417 11.28 -8.70 32.90
CA LEU A 417 11.78 -8.49 34.26
C LEU A 417 12.12 -7.03 34.59
N SER A 418 12.38 -6.21 33.60
CA SER A 418 12.69 -4.79 33.77
C SER A 418 11.48 -3.95 34.18
N THR A 419 10.27 -4.48 34.04
CA THR A 419 9.01 -3.82 34.41
C THR A 419 8.49 -4.22 35.79
N GLY A 420 9.22 -5.07 36.52
CA GLY A 420 8.78 -5.61 37.81
C GLY A 420 7.52 -6.48 37.67
N ASN A 421 6.54 -6.32 38.57
CA ASN A 421 5.28 -7.08 38.54
C ASN A 421 4.25 -6.56 37.51
N TYR A 422 4.65 -5.75 36.56
CA TYR A 422 3.74 -5.09 35.59
C TYR A 422 3.76 -5.76 34.24
N SER A 423 3.55 -7.08 34.16
CA SER A 423 3.35 -7.75 32.89
C SER A 423 1.99 -7.40 32.29
N ALA A 424 1.94 -7.19 30.96
CA ALA A 424 0.70 -6.98 30.23
C ALA A 424 -0.09 -8.28 29.96
N GLU A 425 0.37 -9.43 30.51
CA GLU A 425 -0.25 -10.74 30.30
C GLU A 425 -1.71 -10.79 30.75
N TYR A 426 -2.09 -10.00 31.78
CA TYR A 426 -3.47 -9.96 32.26
C TYR A 426 -4.45 -9.22 31.33
N ILE A 427 -3.94 -8.40 30.39
CA ILE A 427 -4.81 -7.70 29.43
C ILE A 427 -5.31 -8.72 28.40
N SER A 428 -6.61 -8.91 28.30
CA SER A 428 -7.25 -9.79 27.33
C SER A 428 -8.00 -9.05 26.24
N GLU A 429 -8.30 -7.75 26.44
CA GLU A 429 -9.11 -6.95 25.53
C GLU A 429 -8.59 -5.51 25.47
N ILE A 430 -8.59 -4.93 24.26
CA ILE A 430 -8.24 -3.53 24.00
C ILE A 430 -9.41 -2.88 23.27
N HIS A 431 -9.88 -1.74 23.79
CA HIS A 431 -10.87 -0.88 23.13
C HIS A 431 -10.19 0.37 22.58
N VAL A 432 -10.40 0.67 21.31
CA VAL A 432 -9.89 1.89 20.69
C VAL A 432 -11.08 2.78 20.33
N TYR A 433 -11.11 3.95 20.96
CA TYR A 433 -12.11 4.99 20.72
C TYR A 433 -11.54 5.99 19.73
N SER A 434 -12.11 6.06 18.55
CA SER A 434 -11.73 7.01 17.50
C SER A 434 -12.87 7.98 17.19
N PRO A 435 -12.54 9.24 16.82
CA PRO A 435 -13.55 10.19 16.37
C PRO A 435 -14.35 9.64 15.19
N SER A 436 -15.63 9.93 15.11
CA SER A 436 -16.45 9.56 13.95
C SER A 436 -16.17 10.42 12.71
N THR A 437 -15.39 11.48 12.88
CA THR A 437 -14.90 12.29 11.76
C THR A 437 -13.79 11.56 11.01
N LYS A 438 -13.84 11.71 9.69
CA LYS A 438 -12.80 11.17 8.81
C LYS A 438 -11.44 11.74 9.20
N ARG A 439 -10.40 10.90 9.17
CA ARG A 439 -9.03 11.35 9.36
C ARG A 439 -8.60 12.21 8.17
N ILE A 440 -8.12 13.42 8.46
CA ILE A 440 -7.75 14.41 7.44
C ILE A 440 -6.22 14.45 7.26
N GLU A 441 -5.46 14.40 8.36
CA GLU A 441 -4.00 14.44 8.32
C GLU A 441 -3.43 13.05 8.02
N ILE A 442 -2.89 12.85 6.83
CA ILE A 442 -2.41 11.55 6.37
C ILE A 442 -0.94 11.35 6.75
N ASP A 443 -0.12 12.41 6.69
CA ASP A 443 1.33 12.32 6.84
C ASP A 443 1.79 12.17 8.29
N ARG A 444 0.90 12.43 9.26
CA ARG A 444 1.16 12.28 10.68
C ARG A 444 0.19 11.28 11.30
N CYS A 445 0.69 10.34 12.14
CA CYS A 445 -0.20 9.45 12.88
C CYS A 445 -1.04 10.25 13.90
N GLU A 446 -2.21 9.74 14.25
CA GLU A 446 -3.00 10.28 15.35
C GLU A 446 -2.26 10.11 16.67
N CYS A 447 -2.50 10.98 17.63
CA CYS A 447 -2.08 10.85 19.01
C CYS A 447 -3.16 10.12 19.81
N CYS A 448 -2.76 9.58 20.97
CA CYS A 448 -3.66 8.78 21.77
C CYS A 448 -3.32 8.82 23.26
N ASP A 449 -4.32 8.60 24.08
CA ASP A 449 -4.20 8.46 25.52
C ASP A 449 -4.63 7.04 25.94
N ILE A 450 -3.89 6.43 26.87
CA ILE A 450 -4.16 5.08 27.36
C ILE A 450 -4.76 5.18 28.76
N ILE A 451 -5.86 4.48 28.98
CA ILE A 451 -6.56 4.38 30.26
C ILE A 451 -6.55 2.92 30.68
N LEU A 452 -5.97 2.68 31.85
CA LEU A 452 -5.95 1.35 32.51
C LEU A 452 -6.67 1.47 33.86
N GLU A 453 -7.75 0.76 34.01
CA GLU A 453 -8.49 0.70 35.28
C GLU A 453 -7.89 -0.39 36.16
N ALA A 454 -7.73 -0.09 37.45
CA ALA A 454 -7.18 -1.03 38.41
C ALA A 454 -8.09 -2.27 38.55
N GLY A 455 -7.51 -3.45 38.39
CA GLY A 455 -8.24 -4.72 38.45
C GLY A 455 -9.00 -5.10 37.21
N SER A 456 -8.96 -4.28 36.15
CA SER A 456 -9.53 -4.59 34.83
C SER A 456 -8.54 -5.34 33.96
N ASN A 457 -9.03 -6.30 33.17
CA ASN A 457 -8.29 -7.00 32.15
C ASN A 457 -8.40 -6.30 30.78
N LYS A 458 -8.87 -5.04 30.77
CA LYS A 458 -9.09 -4.23 29.57
C LYS A 458 -8.15 -3.03 29.55
N ALA A 459 -7.80 -2.61 28.34
CA ALA A 459 -7.08 -1.36 28.08
C ALA A 459 -7.90 -0.50 27.11
N ASP A 460 -8.16 0.74 27.49
CA ASP A 460 -8.85 1.71 26.64
C ASP A 460 -7.83 2.66 26.02
N ILE A 461 -7.90 2.84 24.72
CA ILE A 461 -7.06 3.78 23.94
C ILE A 461 -7.97 4.81 23.29
N LYS A 462 -7.77 6.09 23.62
CA LYS A 462 -8.53 7.20 23.02
C LYS A 462 -7.69 7.93 22.00
N TYR A 463 -8.12 7.92 20.74
CA TYR A 463 -7.51 8.69 19.67
C TYR A 463 -7.90 10.16 19.78
N ARG A 464 -6.95 11.03 19.50
CA ARG A 464 -7.12 12.47 19.47
C ARG A 464 -6.15 13.13 18.50
N GLU A 465 -6.43 14.35 18.16
CA GLU A 465 -5.44 15.18 17.46
C GLU A 465 -4.18 15.38 18.32
N CYS A 466 -3.04 15.38 17.66
CA CYS A 466 -1.78 15.69 18.33
C CYS A 466 -1.71 17.17 18.70
N LYS A 467 -1.15 17.47 19.88
CA LYS A 467 -0.83 18.84 20.26
C LYS A 467 0.26 19.38 19.33
N ILE A 468 0.35 20.72 19.26
CA ILE A 468 1.47 21.37 18.57
C ILE A 468 2.76 20.93 19.27
N ASP A 469 3.78 20.57 18.48
CA ASP A 469 5.10 20.08 18.94
C ASP A 469 5.07 18.78 19.77
N GLU A 470 3.96 18.06 19.82
CA GLU A 470 3.89 16.76 20.48
C GLU A 470 4.76 15.73 19.74
N ILE A 471 5.70 15.11 20.48
CA ILE A 471 6.59 14.06 19.99
C ILE A 471 6.03 12.71 20.42
N ILE A 472 5.88 11.80 19.46
CA ILE A 472 5.53 10.41 19.68
C ILE A 472 6.83 9.61 19.76
N ALA A 473 7.38 9.47 20.98
CA ALA A 473 8.63 8.75 21.23
C ALA A 473 8.62 8.04 22.60
#